data_b06867549695f9b5a6577b08bf09d4c9
#
_entry.id   b06867549695f9b5a6577b08bf09d4c9
#
_cell.length_a   1.000
_cell.length_b   1.000
_cell.length_c   1.000
_cell.angle_alpha   90.00
_cell.angle_beta   90.00
_cell.angle_gamma   90.00
#
_symmetry.space_group_name_H-M   'P 1'
#
loop_
_entity.id
_entity.type
_entity.pdbx_description
1 polymer ?
#
loop_
_entity_poly.entity_id
_entity_poly.type
_entity_poly.pdbx_seq_one_letter_code
_entity_poly.pdbx_strand_id
1 'polypeptide(L)'
;MRSTRSIALATLPAAAAIALWNGYRRVSKELGSHVAASPLIPGKVRSIPTSWGRLSYRIVPGTDPGPPLVLVHGWGRSADSVWWPLIANTQRTVVAIDLPGHGRSLLDQRFTFDLAADAVLAAVADSGVIRPVLVGHSMGGPVALTALRRIAQAGESDFAGFVAIATSSYWVRPRHQIMVAAAPYAMAQGSPILMRAQRAETRRAPDQASRIAWEYAVRPPRRILEEAAAELRRFDARRWDDLSLPPAVWVITLDDGIIDPADQVASAQNLGIPTVDLPNDHPVVIQAPAALARIIEEASSVWSLNRPIRIRRRMLRPNGADQNP
;
A
#
# COMPACT_ATOMS: atom_id res chain seq x y z
N MET A 1 53.85 -13.45 -6.55
CA MET A 1 52.99 -14.39 -5.82
C MET A 1 51.65 -13.70 -5.54
N ARG A 2 50.63 -14.02 -6.32
CA ARG A 2 49.28 -13.49 -6.11
C ARG A 2 48.44 -14.59 -5.46
N SER A 3 48.00 -14.35 -4.22
CA SER A 3 47.13 -15.25 -3.47
C SER A 3 45.69 -15.11 -3.97
N THR A 4 45.22 -16.12 -4.67
CA THR A 4 43.81 -16.33 -5.01
C THR A 4 43.09 -16.86 -3.77
N ARG A 5 42.31 -16.01 -3.09
CA ARG A 5 41.36 -16.46 -2.08
C ARG A 5 40.13 -17.01 -2.78
N SER A 6 39.99 -18.32 -2.81
CA SER A 6 38.77 -19.02 -3.21
C SER A 6 37.65 -18.71 -2.22
N ILE A 7 36.58 -18.08 -2.68
CA ILE A 7 35.34 -17.96 -1.92
C ILE A 7 34.63 -19.30 -2.02
N ALA A 8 34.68 -20.07 -0.95
CA ALA A 8 33.90 -21.30 -0.81
C ALA A 8 32.42 -20.91 -0.63
N LEU A 9 31.61 -21.11 -1.66
CA LEU A 9 30.15 -21.15 -1.53
C LEU A 9 29.80 -22.39 -0.70
N ALA A 10 29.37 -22.18 0.55
CA ALA A 10 28.83 -23.22 1.39
C ALA A 10 27.50 -23.71 0.79
N THR A 11 27.53 -24.83 0.09
CA THR A 11 26.33 -25.56 -0.32
C THR A 11 25.72 -26.20 0.94
N LEU A 12 24.51 -25.69 1.31
CA LEU A 12 23.71 -26.36 2.31
C LEU A 12 23.40 -27.79 1.86
N PRO A 13 23.53 -28.81 2.75
CA PRO A 13 23.21 -30.19 2.38
C PRO A 13 21.78 -30.28 1.85
N ALA A 14 21.60 -31.00 0.75
CA ALA A 14 20.30 -31.16 0.08
C ALA A 14 19.18 -31.58 1.05
N ALA A 15 19.48 -32.35 2.09
CA ALA A 15 18.54 -32.73 3.15
C ALA A 15 18.01 -31.53 3.96
N ALA A 16 18.84 -30.53 4.26
CA ALA A 16 18.41 -29.32 4.96
C ALA A 16 17.51 -28.42 4.07
N ALA A 17 17.81 -28.34 2.78
CA ALA A 17 17.00 -27.64 1.81
C ALA A 17 15.62 -28.32 1.63
N ILE A 18 15.57 -29.64 1.60
CA ILE A 18 14.33 -30.45 1.53
C ILE A 18 13.51 -30.33 2.81
N ALA A 19 14.15 -30.35 3.99
CA ALA A 19 13.45 -30.16 5.27
C ALA A 19 12.87 -28.76 5.40
N LEU A 20 13.59 -27.71 5.00
CA LEU A 20 13.10 -26.34 4.93
C LEU A 20 11.96 -26.19 3.92
N TRP A 21 12.04 -26.85 2.77
CA TRP A 21 11.00 -26.86 1.75
C TRP A 21 9.72 -27.58 2.22
N ASN A 22 9.85 -28.72 2.88
CA ASN A 22 8.70 -29.48 3.42
C ASN A 22 8.05 -28.77 4.61
N GLY A 23 8.84 -28.13 5.48
CA GLY A 23 8.34 -27.25 6.53
C GLY A 23 7.58 -26.06 5.95
N TYR A 24 8.12 -25.41 4.92
CA TYR A 24 7.50 -24.35 4.18
C TYR A 24 6.15 -24.75 3.55
N ARG A 25 6.07 -25.92 2.90
CA ARG A 25 4.83 -26.42 2.27
C ARG A 25 3.73 -26.73 3.29
N ARG A 26 4.07 -27.23 4.48
CA ARG A 26 3.10 -27.48 5.57
C ARG A 26 2.53 -26.17 6.12
N VAL A 27 3.39 -25.25 6.48
CA VAL A 27 2.98 -23.94 7.02
C VAL A 27 2.16 -23.14 5.99
N SER A 28 2.53 -23.20 4.70
CA SER A 28 1.79 -22.51 3.63
C SER A 28 0.39 -23.10 3.40
N LYS A 29 0.19 -24.41 3.63
CA LYS A 29 -1.12 -25.06 3.50
C LYS A 29 -2.06 -24.75 4.67
N GLU A 30 -1.51 -24.66 5.88
CA GLU A 30 -2.31 -24.40 7.09
C GLU A 30 -2.72 -22.93 7.21
N LEU A 31 -1.90 -21.98 6.73
CA LEU A 31 -2.15 -20.54 6.82
C LEU A 31 -2.91 -19.96 5.60
N GLY A 32 -2.99 -20.69 4.50
CA GLY A 32 -3.69 -20.24 3.27
C GLY A 32 -5.21 -20.27 3.32
N SER A 33 -5.83 -20.79 4.38
CA SER A 33 -7.25 -21.09 4.39
C SER A 33 -8.16 -20.12 5.15
N HIS A 34 -7.65 -19.26 6.03
CA HIS A 34 -8.51 -18.39 6.83
C HIS A 34 -7.89 -17.01 7.09
N VAL A 35 -8.09 -16.09 6.15
CA VAL A 35 -7.92 -14.66 6.43
C VAL A 35 -9.17 -14.17 7.17
N ALA A 36 -9.25 -14.44 8.47
CA ALA A 36 -10.28 -13.85 9.30
C ALA A 36 -10.02 -12.34 9.41
N ALA A 37 -11.09 -11.53 9.33
CA ALA A 37 -11.00 -10.13 9.70
C ALA A 37 -10.54 -10.04 11.15
N SER A 38 -9.55 -9.18 11.47
CA SER A 38 -9.22 -8.93 12.87
C SER A 38 -10.46 -8.40 13.58
N PRO A 39 -10.95 -9.05 14.63
CA PRO A 39 -12.12 -8.60 15.37
C PRO A 39 -11.88 -7.29 16.12
N LEU A 40 -10.62 -6.88 16.22
CA LEU A 40 -10.20 -5.68 16.96
C LEU A 40 -10.25 -4.41 16.12
N ILE A 41 -10.33 -4.53 14.79
CA ILE A 41 -10.38 -3.37 13.90
C ILE A 41 -11.85 -2.99 13.68
N PRO A 42 -12.27 -1.77 14.03
CA PRO A 42 -13.65 -1.32 13.86
C PRO A 42 -14.06 -1.26 12.39
N GLY A 43 -15.38 -1.11 12.17
CA GLY A 43 -15.95 -0.94 10.84
C GLY A 43 -16.32 -2.26 10.16
N LYS A 44 -16.80 -2.13 8.93
CA LYS A 44 -17.31 -3.25 8.13
C LYS A 44 -16.33 -3.59 7.01
N VAL A 45 -16.06 -4.87 6.83
CA VAL A 45 -15.41 -5.37 5.61
C VAL A 45 -16.46 -5.53 4.53
N ARG A 46 -16.20 -4.91 3.38
CA ARG A 46 -17.00 -5.06 2.16
C ARG A 46 -16.19 -5.84 1.12
N SER A 47 -16.91 -6.55 0.28
CA SER A 47 -16.31 -7.28 -0.84
C SER A 47 -17.20 -7.12 -2.06
N ILE A 48 -16.60 -6.72 -3.16
CA ILE A 48 -17.29 -6.55 -4.45
C ILE A 48 -16.67 -7.48 -5.50
N PRO A 49 -17.48 -8.11 -6.34
CA PRO A 49 -16.99 -8.88 -7.48
C PRO A 49 -16.38 -7.92 -8.51
N THR A 50 -15.34 -8.39 -9.19
CA THR A 50 -14.66 -7.65 -10.26
C THR A 50 -14.35 -8.59 -11.41
N SER A 51 -13.98 -8.06 -12.58
CA SER A 51 -13.56 -8.86 -13.73
C SER A 51 -12.24 -9.62 -13.52
N TRP A 52 -11.50 -9.32 -12.44
CA TRP A 52 -10.20 -9.90 -12.09
C TRP A 52 -10.22 -10.71 -10.80
N GLY A 53 -11.41 -10.95 -10.21
CA GLY A 53 -11.58 -11.71 -8.98
C GLY A 53 -12.51 -10.99 -8.00
N ARG A 54 -12.03 -10.67 -6.80
CA ARG A 54 -12.82 -10.03 -5.75
C ARG A 54 -11.99 -8.95 -5.07
N LEU A 55 -12.52 -7.72 -5.04
CA LEU A 55 -11.97 -6.63 -4.23
C LEU A 55 -12.55 -6.67 -2.82
N SER A 56 -11.71 -6.53 -1.83
CA SER A 56 -12.12 -6.36 -0.43
C SER A 56 -11.54 -5.07 0.14
N TYR A 57 -12.33 -4.36 0.91
CA TYR A 57 -11.89 -3.18 1.63
C TYR A 57 -12.65 -3.03 2.95
N ARG A 58 -12.09 -2.30 3.89
CA ARG A 58 -12.72 -1.98 5.17
C ARG A 58 -13.21 -0.54 5.13
N ILE A 59 -14.44 -0.30 5.56
CA ILE A 59 -14.97 1.03 5.81
C ILE A 59 -15.18 1.24 7.31
N VAL A 60 -14.61 2.31 7.83
CA VAL A 60 -14.75 2.74 9.24
C VAL A 60 -15.39 4.11 9.23
N PRO A 61 -16.65 4.24 9.64
CA PRO A 61 -17.28 5.54 9.77
C PRO A 61 -16.56 6.40 10.81
N GLY A 62 -16.32 7.65 10.47
CA GLY A 62 -15.78 8.65 11.39
C GLY A 62 -16.82 9.65 11.86
N THR A 63 -16.49 10.43 12.88
CA THR A 63 -17.32 11.50 13.43
C THR A 63 -16.89 12.88 12.93
N ASP A 64 -15.69 13.02 12.41
CA ASP A 64 -15.20 14.26 11.80
C ASP A 64 -15.77 14.41 10.36
N PRO A 65 -16.42 15.53 10.03
CA PRO A 65 -17.02 15.78 8.71
C PRO A 65 -15.99 16.10 7.61
N GLY A 66 -14.72 16.19 7.93
CA GLY A 66 -13.69 16.47 6.93
C GLY A 66 -13.54 15.36 5.88
N PRO A 67 -12.71 15.57 4.84
CA PRO A 67 -12.55 14.61 3.74
C PRO A 67 -12.24 13.19 4.24
N PRO A 68 -12.95 12.16 3.75
CA PRO A 68 -12.63 10.77 4.08
C PRO A 68 -11.22 10.40 3.66
N LEU A 69 -10.64 9.40 4.30
CA LEU A 69 -9.32 8.87 3.95
C LEU A 69 -9.46 7.57 3.16
N VAL A 70 -8.76 7.46 2.03
CA VAL A 70 -8.61 6.23 1.26
C VAL A 70 -7.17 5.76 1.40
N LEU A 71 -6.98 4.61 2.05
CA LEU A 71 -5.69 4.12 2.49
C LEU A 71 -5.19 2.95 1.64
N VAL A 72 -4.03 3.13 1.00
CA VAL A 72 -3.40 2.18 0.09
C VAL A 72 -2.10 1.66 0.69
N HIS A 73 -2.06 0.37 1.02
CA HIS A 73 -0.94 -0.25 1.73
C HIS A 73 0.27 -0.56 0.84
N GLY A 74 1.40 -0.84 1.48
CA GLY A 74 2.65 -1.21 0.84
C GLY A 74 2.72 -2.68 0.39
N TRP A 75 3.82 -3.01 -0.27
CA TRP A 75 4.12 -4.34 -0.81
C TRP A 75 4.11 -5.43 0.26
N GLY A 76 3.44 -6.54 -0.03
CA GLY A 76 3.35 -7.68 0.86
C GLY A 76 2.57 -7.43 2.16
N ARG A 77 1.71 -6.42 2.21
CA ARG A 77 0.89 -6.04 3.36
C ARG A 77 -0.61 -6.22 3.04
N SER A 78 -1.44 -5.83 3.99
CA SER A 78 -2.89 -5.75 3.86
C SER A 78 -3.41 -4.51 4.60
N ALA A 79 -4.65 -4.13 4.34
CA ALA A 79 -5.28 -3.00 5.00
C ALA A 79 -5.21 -3.11 6.54
N ASP A 80 -5.59 -4.27 7.07
CA ASP A 80 -5.62 -4.49 8.51
C ASP A 80 -4.21 -4.49 9.13
N SER A 81 -3.21 -4.98 8.42
CA SER A 81 -1.84 -5.10 8.95
C SER A 81 -1.05 -3.79 8.98
N VAL A 82 -1.49 -2.77 8.27
CA VAL A 82 -0.77 -1.49 8.16
C VAL A 82 -1.56 -0.36 8.79
N TRP A 83 -2.86 -0.27 8.48
CA TRP A 83 -3.62 0.94 8.73
C TRP A 83 -4.34 0.98 10.08
N TRP A 84 -4.40 -0.15 10.80
CA TRP A 84 -5.07 -0.17 12.09
C TRP A 84 -4.57 0.90 13.08
N PRO A 85 -3.25 1.11 13.25
CA PRO A 85 -2.78 2.15 14.15
C PRO A 85 -3.19 3.57 13.73
N LEU A 86 -3.17 3.86 12.42
CA LEU A 86 -3.64 5.15 11.91
C LEU A 86 -5.16 5.31 12.10
N ILE A 87 -5.94 4.26 11.81
CA ILE A 87 -7.40 4.26 12.01
C ILE A 87 -7.77 4.56 13.46
N ALA A 88 -7.01 4.03 14.42
CA ALA A 88 -7.22 4.28 15.84
C ALA A 88 -6.87 5.72 16.27
N ASN A 89 -6.17 6.49 15.45
CA ASN A 89 -5.69 7.84 15.73
C ASN A 89 -6.40 8.93 14.89
N THR A 90 -7.40 8.59 14.10
CA THR A 90 -8.18 9.56 13.32
C THR A 90 -9.67 9.45 13.63
N GLN A 91 -10.39 10.57 13.50
CA GLN A 91 -11.85 10.64 13.57
C GLN A 91 -12.51 10.73 12.18
N ARG A 92 -11.71 10.67 11.10
CA ARG A 92 -12.21 10.70 9.72
C ARG A 92 -12.86 9.37 9.34
N THR A 93 -13.80 9.41 8.42
CA THR A 93 -14.23 8.19 7.74
C THR A 93 -13.07 7.61 6.94
N VAL A 94 -12.81 6.32 7.08
CA VAL A 94 -11.68 5.63 6.44
C VAL A 94 -12.18 4.52 5.54
N VAL A 95 -11.59 4.42 4.34
CA VAL A 95 -11.68 3.30 3.41
C VAL A 95 -10.28 2.69 3.27
N ALA A 96 -10.02 1.56 3.90
CA ALA A 96 -8.74 0.88 3.85
C ALA A 96 -8.84 -0.33 2.92
N ILE A 97 -8.04 -0.33 1.84
CA ILE A 97 -8.16 -1.26 0.72
C ILE A 97 -7.16 -2.40 0.85
N ASP A 98 -7.63 -3.63 0.70
CA ASP A 98 -6.76 -4.76 0.40
C ASP A 98 -6.50 -4.77 -1.12
N LEU A 99 -5.28 -4.46 -1.54
CA LEU A 99 -4.91 -4.45 -2.97
C LEU A 99 -5.13 -5.83 -3.60
N PRO A 100 -5.33 -5.93 -4.91
CA PRO A 100 -5.55 -7.21 -5.60
C PRO A 100 -4.50 -8.26 -5.23
N GLY A 101 -4.97 -9.46 -4.85
CA GLY A 101 -4.11 -10.56 -4.39
C GLY A 101 -3.49 -10.38 -2.99
N HIS A 102 -3.82 -9.32 -2.27
CA HIS A 102 -3.39 -9.05 -0.91
C HIS A 102 -4.58 -9.13 0.06
N GLY A 103 -4.30 -9.43 1.33
CA GLY A 103 -5.31 -9.50 2.38
C GLY A 103 -6.47 -10.42 2.00
N ARG A 104 -7.68 -9.86 1.90
CA ARG A 104 -8.93 -10.56 1.54
C ARG A 104 -9.28 -10.43 0.05
N SER A 105 -8.54 -9.61 -0.70
CA SER A 105 -8.77 -9.44 -2.14
C SER A 105 -8.20 -10.63 -2.91
N LEU A 106 -9.03 -11.20 -3.79
CA LEU A 106 -8.61 -12.30 -4.69
C LEU A 106 -8.20 -11.73 -6.04
N LEU A 107 -7.21 -12.36 -6.67
CA LEU A 107 -6.72 -11.98 -7.99
C LEU A 107 -6.50 -13.22 -8.86
N ASP A 108 -7.27 -13.34 -9.92
CA ASP A 108 -7.21 -14.43 -10.89
C ASP A 108 -6.32 -14.10 -12.11
N GLN A 109 -5.91 -12.83 -12.22
CA GLN A 109 -5.05 -12.32 -13.28
C GLN A 109 -3.66 -11.97 -12.75
N ARG A 110 -2.82 -11.42 -13.61
CA ARG A 110 -1.52 -10.88 -13.23
C ARG A 110 -1.71 -9.55 -12.47
N PHE A 111 -0.95 -9.36 -11.39
CA PHE A 111 -0.92 -8.09 -10.68
C PHE A 111 -0.19 -7.03 -11.53
N THR A 112 -0.84 -5.88 -11.70
CA THR A 112 -0.26 -4.67 -12.29
C THR A 112 -0.66 -3.45 -11.48
N PHE A 113 0.10 -2.35 -11.59
CA PHE A 113 -0.28 -1.10 -10.93
C PHE A 113 -1.54 -0.48 -11.53
N ASP A 114 -1.78 -0.69 -12.83
CA ASP A 114 -3.03 -0.26 -13.48
C ASP A 114 -4.24 -0.97 -12.84
N LEU A 115 -4.17 -2.29 -12.68
CA LEU A 115 -5.24 -3.06 -12.05
C LEU A 115 -5.41 -2.69 -10.57
N ALA A 116 -4.30 -2.44 -9.86
CA ALA A 116 -4.35 -1.97 -8.48
C ALA A 116 -4.96 -0.56 -8.36
N ALA A 117 -4.69 0.32 -9.31
CA ALA A 117 -5.31 1.64 -9.40
C ALA A 117 -6.83 1.53 -9.67
N ASP A 118 -7.24 0.65 -10.60
CA ASP A 118 -8.67 0.37 -10.83
C ASP A 118 -9.36 -0.14 -9.57
N ALA A 119 -8.69 -0.98 -8.78
CA ALA A 119 -9.21 -1.46 -7.51
C ALA A 119 -9.40 -0.32 -6.50
N VAL A 120 -8.47 0.64 -6.44
CA VAL A 120 -8.61 1.85 -5.61
C VAL A 120 -9.83 2.65 -6.03
N LEU A 121 -9.98 2.93 -7.33
CA LEU A 121 -11.10 3.70 -7.87
C LEU A 121 -12.44 2.98 -7.66
N ALA A 122 -12.48 1.65 -7.83
CA ALA A 122 -13.66 0.83 -7.58
C ALA A 122 -14.08 0.87 -6.09
N ALA A 123 -13.12 0.80 -5.16
CA ALA A 123 -13.41 0.92 -3.73
C ALA A 123 -13.96 2.32 -3.36
N VAL A 124 -13.41 3.38 -3.95
CA VAL A 124 -13.91 4.76 -3.77
C VAL A 124 -15.35 4.83 -4.26
N ALA A 125 -15.64 4.35 -5.46
CA ALA A 125 -16.98 4.38 -6.05
C ALA A 125 -18.00 3.58 -5.22
N ASP A 126 -17.68 2.34 -4.84
CA ASP A 126 -18.58 1.47 -4.07
C ASP A 126 -18.79 1.96 -2.63
N SER A 127 -17.77 2.56 -2.01
CA SER A 127 -17.88 3.09 -0.65
C SER A 127 -18.79 4.32 -0.55
N GLY A 128 -18.98 5.04 -1.65
CA GLY A 128 -19.77 6.26 -1.71
C GLY A 128 -19.10 7.47 -1.05
N VAL A 129 -17.81 7.41 -0.71
CA VAL A 129 -17.08 8.55 -0.15
C VAL A 129 -16.86 9.62 -1.23
N ILE A 130 -17.01 10.87 -0.85
CA ILE A 130 -16.93 12.01 -1.78
C ILE A 130 -15.65 12.79 -1.49
N ARG A 131 -14.87 13.05 -2.54
CA ARG A 131 -13.64 13.82 -2.48
C ARG A 131 -12.69 13.38 -1.34
N PRO A 132 -12.32 12.10 -1.28
CA PRO A 132 -11.43 11.63 -0.23
C PRO A 132 -10.00 12.16 -0.40
N VAL A 133 -9.23 12.11 0.67
CA VAL A 133 -7.76 12.20 0.63
C VAL A 133 -7.22 10.79 0.34
N LEU A 134 -6.45 10.66 -0.72
CA LEU A 134 -5.75 9.42 -1.06
C LEU A 134 -4.43 9.35 -0.31
N VAL A 135 -4.21 8.26 0.45
CA VAL A 135 -3.01 8.07 1.27
C VAL A 135 -2.30 6.80 0.81
N GLY A 136 -1.07 6.93 0.32
CA GLY A 136 -0.26 5.81 -0.17
C GLY A 136 1.01 5.62 0.65
N HIS A 137 1.20 4.41 1.23
CA HIS A 137 2.42 4.04 1.93
C HIS A 137 3.27 3.09 1.09
N SER A 138 4.57 3.37 0.95
CA SER A 138 5.51 2.49 0.24
C SER A 138 5.03 2.20 -1.20
N MET A 139 4.85 0.93 -1.60
CA MET A 139 4.24 0.56 -2.90
C MET A 139 2.86 1.21 -3.13
N GLY A 140 2.13 1.51 -2.08
CA GLY A 140 0.86 2.23 -2.18
C GLY A 140 0.99 3.63 -2.78
N GLY A 141 2.16 4.27 -2.71
CA GLY A 141 2.44 5.54 -3.38
C GLY A 141 2.38 5.44 -4.92
N PRO A 142 3.17 4.55 -5.56
CA PRO A 142 3.05 4.22 -6.97
C PRO A 142 1.62 3.88 -7.42
N VAL A 143 0.91 3.04 -6.68
CA VAL A 143 -0.50 2.69 -6.98
C VAL A 143 -1.40 3.92 -6.92
N ALA A 144 -1.25 4.76 -5.88
CA ALA A 144 -2.01 5.99 -5.73
C ALA A 144 -1.71 7.00 -6.85
N LEU A 145 -0.44 7.19 -7.22
CA LEU A 145 -0.05 8.04 -8.36
C LEU A 145 -0.67 7.53 -9.67
N THR A 146 -0.70 6.21 -9.88
CA THR A 146 -1.33 5.61 -11.06
C THR A 146 -2.84 5.87 -11.07
N ALA A 147 -3.53 5.76 -9.92
CA ALA A 147 -4.95 6.06 -9.81
C ALA A 147 -5.25 7.55 -10.08
N LEU A 148 -4.44 8.47 -9.55
CA LEU A 148 -4.57 9.90 -9.79
C LEU A 148 -4.34 10.26 -11.26
N ARG A 149 -3.35 9.64 -11.92
CA ARG A 149 -3.13 9.82 -13.35
C ARG A 149 -4.33 9.39 -14.18
N ARG A 150 -4.92 8.22 -13.88
CA ARG A 150 -6.11 7.70 -14.59
C ARG A 150 -7.32 8.63 -14.46
N ILE A 151 -7.56 9.16 -13.26
CA ILE A 151 -8.64 10.14 -13.01
C ILE A 151 -8.36 11.43 -13.80
N ALA A 152 -7.13 11.93 -13.81
CA ALA A 152 -6.76 13.12 -14.56
C ALA A 152 -6.96 12.92 -16.08
N GLN A 153 -6.59 11.77 -16.63
CA GLN A 153 -6.80 11.40 -18.02
C GLN A 153 -8.29 11.31 -18.39
N ALA A 154 -9.15 10.92 -17.45
CA ALA A 154 -10.59 10.94 -17.61
C ALA A 154 -11.23 12.36 -17.51
N GLY A 155 -10.41 13.38 -17.24
CA GLY A 155 -10.89 14.76 -17.03
C GLY A 155 -11.63 14.95 -15.72
N GLU A 156 -11.49 14.05 -14.78
CA GLU A 156 -12.11 14.07 -13.46
C GLU A 156 -11.10 14.52 -12.40
N SER A 157 -11.60 15.05 -11.28
CA SER A 157 -10.77 15.46 -10.14
C SER A 157 -11.56 15.25 -8.85
N ASP A 158 -11.64 13.98 -8.44
CA ASP A 158 -12.51 13.59 -7.33
C ASP A 158 -11.78 13.41 -5.99
N PHE A 159 -10.50 13.71 -5.91
CA PHE A 159 -9.73 13.65 -4.67
C PHE A 159 -9.55 15.04 -4.05
N ALA A 160 -9.74 15.15 -2.73
CA ALA A 160 -9.48 16.38 -1.98
C ALA A 160 -7.98 16.63 -1.83
N GLY A 161 -7.19 15.57 -1.79
CA GLY A 161 -5.74 15.65 -1.65
C GLY A 161 -5.05 14.30 -1.79
N PHE A 162 -3.70 14.34 -1.76
CA PHE A 162 -2.84 13.17 -1.79
C PHE A 162 -1.76 13.22 -0.72
N VAL A 163 -1.56 12.13 0.00
CA VAL A 163 -0.48 11.98 0.98
C VAL A 163 0.38 10.79 0.59
N ALA A 164 1.64 11.04 0.28
CA ALA A 164 2.65 10.03 0.02
C ALA A 164 3.47 9.79 1.30
N ILE A 165 3.65 8.54 1.71
CA ILE A 165 4.33 8.20 2.97
C ILE A 165 5.42 7.16 2.68
N ALA A 166 6.68 7.45 3.05
CA ALA A 166 7.79 6.51 2.93
C ALA A 166 7.83 5.79 1.57
N THR A 167 7.74 6.56 0.48
CA THR A 167 7.59 6.04 -0.88
C THR A 167 8.51 6.76 -1.88
N SER A 168 8.50 6.31 -3.13
CA SER A 168 9.26 6.92 -4.21
C SER A 168 8.43 6.98 -5.49
N SER A 169 8.59 8.06 -6.26
CA SER A 169 7.99 8.22 -7.59
C SER A 169 8.73 7.44 -8.69
N TYR A 170 9.84 6.78 -8.34
CA TYR A 170 10.63 5.93 -9.25
C TYR A 170 11.43 4.87 -8.49
N TRP A 171 11.62 3.70 -9.11
CA TRP A 171 12.29 2.54 -8.48
C TRP A 171 13.42 1.98 -9.34
N VAL A 172 13.99 2.78 -10.22
CA VAL A 172 14.98 2.34 -11.22
C VAL A 172 16.43 2.31 -10.73
N ARG A 173 16.71 2.76 -9.50
CA ARG A 173 18.08 2.71 -8.97
C ARG A 173 18.56 1.28 -8.74
N PRO A 174 19.84 0.94 -9.02
CA PRO A 174 20.36 -0.44 -8.93
C PRO A 174 20.10 -1.12 -7.58
N ARG A 175 20.25 -0.40 -6.46
CA ARG A 175 19.96 -0.93 -5.12
C ARG A 175 18.48 -1.35 -4.94
N HIS A 176 17.54 -0.53 -5.44
CA HIS A 176 16.12 -0.87 -5.42
C HIS A 176 15.83 -2.09 -6.29
N GLN A 177 16.46 -2.19 -7.45
CA GLN A 177 16.32 -3.33 -8.35
C GLN A 177 16.75 -4.63 -7.69
N ILE A 178 17.90 -4.64 -6.99
CA ILE A 178 18.42 -5.80 -6.28
C ILE A 178 17.50 -6.16 -5.09
N MET A 179 17.15 -5.19 -4.27
CA MET A 179 16.28 -5.39 -3.11
C MET A 179 14.93 -5.98 -3.53
N VAL A 180 14.27 -5.36 -4.52
CA VAL A 180 12.97 -5.77 -4.99
C VAL A 180 13.01 -7.14 -5.68
N ALA A 181 14.12 -7.52 -6.32
CA ALA A 181 14.30 -8.85 -6.90
C ALA A 181 14.47 -9.94 -5.83
N ALA A 182 15.19 -9.65 -4.75
CA ALA A 182 15.48 -10.60 -3.68
C ALA A 182 14.34 -10.74 -2.65
N ALA A 183 13.59 -9.66 -2.42
CA ALA A 183 12.61 -9.58 -1.35
C ALA A 183 11.44 -10.60 -1.44
N PRO A 184 10.90 -11.02 -2.61
CA PRO A 184 9.87 -12.06 -2.67
C PRO A 184 10.28 -13.35 -1.96
N TYR A 185 11.56 -13.70 -2.01
CA TYR A 185 12.11 -14.88 -1.33
C TYR A 185 12.25 -14.66 0.18
N ALA A 186 12.70 -13.48 0.59
CA ALA A 186 12.86 -13.12 1.99
C ALA A 186 11.51 -12.88 2.69
N MET A 187 10.52 -12.35 1.97
CA MET A 187 9.18 -12.02 2.49
C MET A 187 8.17 -13.17 2.36
N ALA A 188 8.54 -14.28 1.72
CA ALA A 188 7.66 -15.44 1.65
C ALA A 188 7.24 -15.90 3.04
N GLN A 189 5.98 -16.30 3.16
CA GLN A 189 5.43 -16.80 4.42
C GLN A 189 6.27 -17.96 4.98
N GLY A 190 6.63 -17.91 6.27
CA GLY A 190 7.48 -18.88 6.90
C GLY A 190 9.00 -18.65 6.73
N SER A 191 9.41 -17.60 6.02
CA SER A 191 10.83 -17.22 5.95
C SER A 191 11.37 -16.84 7.34
N PRO A 192 12.52 -17.40 7.77
CA PRO A 192 13.16 -17.01 9.03
C PRO A 192 13.55 -15.54 9.07
N ILE A 193 13.89 -14.97 7.92
CA ILE A 193 14.23 -13.54 7.77
C ILE A 193 13.00 -12.69 8.06
N LEU A 194 11.87 -13.03 7.45
CA LEU A 194 10.60 -12.33 7.69
C LEU A 194 10.17 -12.41 9.16
N MET A 195 10.25 -13.60 9.77
CA MET A 195 9.89 -13.77 11.18
C MET A 195 10.78 -12.96 12.13
N ARG A 196 12.08 -12.83 11.82
CA ARG A 196 12.99 -11.99 12.60
C ARG A 196 12.66 -10.51 12.44
N ALA A 197 12.42 -10.06 11.21
CA ALA A 197 12.02 -8.67 10.92
C ALA A 197 10.69 -8.33 11.62
N GLN A 198 9.67 -9.18 11.52
CA GLN A 198 8.40 -9.00 12.21
C GLN A 198 8.57 -8.88 13.73
N ARG A 199 9.36 -9.78 14.34
CA ARG A 199 9.63 -9.72 15.79
C ARG A 199 10.35 -8.43 16.20
N ALA A 200 11.30 -7.97 15.39
CA ALA A 200 12.03 -6.73 15.67
C ALA A 200 11.11 -5.51 15.60
N GLU A 201 10.25 -5.45 14.59
CA GLU A 201 9.28 -4.36 14.41
C GLU A 201 8.17 -4.40 15.50
N THR A 202 7.66 -5.58 15.86
CA THR A 202 6.71 -5.75 16.96
C THR A 202 7.27 -5.25 18.28
N ARG A 203 8.58 -5.44 18.54
CA ARG A 203 9.23 -4.90 19.75
C ARG A 203 9.35 -3.37 19.75
N ARG A 204 9.42 -2.75 18.58
CA ARG A 204 9.50 -1.29 18.40
C ARG A 204 8.14 -0.62 18.30
N ALA A 205 7.08 -1.41 18.21
CA ALA A 205 5.71 -0.89 18.11
C ALA A 205 5.35 -0.10 19.37
N PRO A 206 4.81 1.12 19.25
CA PRO A 206 4.57 2.02 20.39
C PRO A 206 3.43 1.54 21.31
N ASP A 207 2.52 0.74 20.77
CA ASP A 207 1.32 0.31 21.49
C ASP A 207 0.88 -1.12 21.11
N GLN A 208 -0.11 -1.61 21.82
CA GLN A 208 -0.66 -2.95 21.61
C GLN A 208 -1.35 -3.10 20.24
N ALA A 209 -2.04 -2.05 19.77
CA ALA A 209 -2.73 -2.08 18.49
C ALA A 209 -1.73 -2.25 17.32
N SER A 210 -0.62 -1.54 17.36
CA SER A 210 0.47 -1.66 16.40
C SER A 210 1.10 -3.06 16.40
N ARG A 211 1.27 -3.67 17.58
CA ARG A 211 1.76 -5.06 17.70
C ARG A 211 0.81 -6.05 17.08
N ILE A 212 -0.49 -5.92 17.38
CA ILE A 212 -1.54 -6.78 16.85
C ILE A 212 -1.61 -6.66 15.32
N ALA A 213 -1.53 -5.45 14.77
CA ALA A 213 -1.52 -5.23 13.33
C ALA A 213 -0.40 -6.00 12.62
N TRP A 214 0.76 -6.11 13.24
CA TRP A 214 1.88 -6.92 12.74
C TRP A 214 1.64 -8.42 12.86
N GLU A 215 1.08 -8.90 13.95
CA GLU A 215 0.82 -10.32 14.19
C GLU A 215 -0.22 -10.88 13.20
N TYR A 216 -1.22 -10.06 12.85
CA TYR A 216 -2.26 -10.43 11.87
C TYR A 216 -1.89 -10.11 10.42
N ALA A 217 -0.61 -9.82 10.13
CA ALA A 217 -0.16 -9.55 8.77
C ALA A 217 -0.21 -10.80 7.89
N VAL A 218 -1.28 -10.97 7.14
CA VAL A 218 -1.39 -12.00 6.11
C VAL A 218 -0.54 -11.60 4.91
N ARG A 219 0.36 -12.49 4.50
CA ARG A 219 1.21 -12.28 3.34
C ARG A 219 0.54 -12.79 2.07
N PRO A 220 0.63 -12.05 0.97
CA PRO A 220 0.12 -12.53 -0.30
C PRO A 220 0.92 -13.74 -0.80
N PRO A 221 0.35 -14.53 -1.73
CA PRO A 221 1.08 -15.59 -2.40
C PRO A 221 2.36 -15.06 -3.04
N ARG A 222 3.40 -15.91 -3.11
CA ARG A 222 4.70 -15.54 -3.70
C ARG A 222 4.56 -14.99 -5.12
N ARG A 223 3.69 -15.55 -5.94
CA ARG A 223 3.38 -15.04 -7.28
C ARG A 223 3.03 -13.55 -7.27
N ILE A 224 2.15 -13.13 -6.36
CA ILE A 224 1.74 -11.73 -6.22
C ILE A 224 2.92 -10.85 -5.78
N LEU A 225 3.76 -11.33 -4.87
CA LEU A 225 4.98 -10.60 -4.46
C LEU A 225 5.93 -10.40 -5.64
N GLU A 226 6.14 -11.42 -6.48
CA GLU A 226 7.01 -11.37 -7.67
C GLU A 226 6.45 -10.43 -8.74
N GLU A 227 5.15 -10.49 -9.00
CA GLU A 227 4.47 -9.63 -9.97
C GLU A 227 4.50 -8.16 -9.53
N ALA A 228 4.19 -7.86 -8.26
CA ALA A 228 4.28 -6.51 -7.70
C ALA A 228 5.73 -5.99 -7.69
N ALA A 229 6.71 -6.86 -7.42
CA ALA A 229 8.12 -6.53 -7.55
C ALA A 229 8.50 -6.14 -8.98
N ALA A 230 7.93 -6.82 -9.98
CA ALA A 230 8.16 -6.49 -11.39
C ALA A 230 7.58 -5.12 -11.76
N GLU A 231 6.41 -4.77 -11.22
CA GLU A 231 5.80 -3.44 -11.39
C GLU A 231 6.66 -2.35 -10.71
N LEU A 232 7.07 -2.54 -9.48
CA LEU A 232 7.98 -1.61 -8.79
C LEU A 232 9.25 -1.33 -9.59
N ARG A 233 9.89 -2.37 -10.15
CA ARG A 233 11.13 -2.21 -10.93
C ARG A 233 10.96 -1.39 -12.20
N ARG A 234 9.76 -1.29 -12.75
CA ARG A 234 9.46 -0.55 -13.98
C ARG A 234 8.87 0.82 -13.70
N PHE A 235 8.44 1.07 -12.47
CA PHE A 235 7.74 2.29 -12.11
C PHE A 235 8.66 3.51 -12.16
N ASP A 236 8.25 4.50 -12.96
CA ASP A 236 8.95 5.77 -13.10
C ASP A 236 7.95 6.88 -13.49
N ALA A 237 7.38 7.54 -12.49
CA ALA A 237 6.45 8.64 -12.69
C ALA A 237 7.12 9.96 -13.14
N ARG A 238 8.44 10.05 -13.13
CA ARG A 238 9.18 11.23 -13.63
C ARG A 238 8.99 11.44 -15.14
N ARG A 239 8.51 10.39 -15.83
CA ARG A 239 8.24 10.41 -17.27
C ARG A 239 6.82 10.76 -17.63
N TRP A 240 5.99 11.09 -16.62
CA TRP A 240 4.59 11.40 -16.83
C TRP A 240 4.41 12.90 -16.92
N ASP A 241 4.18 13.38 -18.13
CA ASP A 241 3.86 14.77 -18.47
C ASP A 241 2.37 15.09 -18.33
N ASP A 242 1.54 14.06 -18.25
CA ASP A 242 0.08 14.12 -18.12
C ASP A 242 -0.43 13.94 -16.68
N LEU A 243 0.46 13.94 -15.68
CA LEU A 243 0.08 13.80 -14.27
C LEU A 243 -0.42 15.13 -13.70
N SER A 244 -1.70 15.20 -13.39
CA SER A 244 -2.30 16.30 -12.62
C SER A 244 -2.61 15.82 -11.22
N LEU A 245 -1.99 16.44 -10.23
CA LEU A 245 -2.17 16.06 -8.82
C LEU A 245 -3.14 17.03 -8.11
N PRO A 246 -3.99 16.49 -7.21
CA PRO A 246 -4.67 17.34 -6.22
C PRO A 246 -3.60 17.95 -5.27
N PRO A 247 -3.98 18.88 -4.38
CA PRO A 247 -3.11 19.31 -3.31
C PRO A 247 -2.48 18.10 -2.59
N ALA A 248 -1.17 18.14 -2.33
CA ALA A 248 -0.46 16.96 -1.85
C ALA A 248 0.58 17.30 -0.78
N VAL A 249 0.98 16.30 0.01
CA VAL A 249 2.13 16.35 0.91
C VAL A 249 2.88 15.01 0.85
N TRP A 250 4.20 15.09 0.97
CA TRP A 250 5.07 13.91 1.01
C TRP A 250 5.73 13.80 2.37
N VAL A 251 5.45 12.72 3.09
CA VAL A 251 6.05 12.42 4.38
C VAL A 251 7.34 11.64 4.16
N ILE A 252 8.46 12.28 4.48
CA ILE A 252 9.81 11.72 4.39
C ILE A 252 10.13 11.00 5.70
N THR A 253 10.61 9.77 5.60
CA THR A 253 11.11 8.99 6.74
C THR A 253 12.64 9.06 6.77
N LEU A 254 13.20 9.78 7.76
CA LEU A 254 14.63 10.12 7.78
C LEU A 254 15.56 8.94 8.06
N ASP A 255 15.06 7.91 8.75
CA ASP A 255 15.80 6.70 9.11
C ASP A 255 15.42 5.49 8.23
N ASP A 256 14.79 5.73 7.08
CA ASP A 256 14.25 4.67 6.20
C ASP A 256 15.36 3.80 5.60
N GLY A 257 15.46 2.57 6.08
CA GLY A 257 16.40 1.56 5.58
C GLY A 257 15.97 0.87 4.27
N ILE A 258 14.76 1.13 3.77
CA ILE A 258 14.19 0.52 2.56
C ILE A 258 14.24 1.49 1.39
N ILE A 259 13.68 2.69 1.55
CA ILE A 259 13.70 3.75 0.54
C ILE A 259 14.50 4.90 1.10
N ASP A 260 15.68 5.13 0.54
CA ASP A 260 16.56 6.20 0.97
C ASP A 260 15.82 7.53 1.07
N PRO A 261 15.96 8.26 2.19
CA PRO A 261 15.36 9.58 2.35
C PRO A 261 15.68 10.55 1.20
N ALA A 262 16.89 10.48 0.63
CA ALA A 262 17.26 11.29 -0.54
C ALA A 262 16.42 10.95 -1.78
N ASP A 263 16.00 9.69 -1.97
CA ASP A 263 15.11 9.30 -3.06
C ASP A 263 13.67 9.72 -2.81
N GLN A 264 13.23 9.74 -1.56
CA GLN A 264 11.93 10.27 -1.18
C GLN A 264 11.87 11.78 -1.44
N VAL A 265 12.89 12.53 -1.02
CA VAL A 265 13.01 13.99 -1.29
C VAL A 265 13.04 14.26 -2.79
N ALA A 266 13.89 13.56 -3.55
CA ALA A 266 13.96 13.73 -4.99
C ALA A 266 12.63 13.40 -5.69
N SER A 267 11.87 12.42 -5.18
CA SER A 267 10.53 12.08 -5.67
C SER A 267 9.54 13.22 -5.46
N ALA A 268 9.51 13.79 -4.27
CA ALA A 268 8.66 14.93 -3.93
C ALA A 268 9.00 16.15 -4.79
N GLN A 269 10.30 16.48 -4.92
CA GLN A 269 10.79 17.59 -5.75
C GLN A 269 10.40 17.43 -7.23
N ASN A 270 10.57 16.23 -7.79
CA ASN A 270 10.21 15.95 -9.19
C ASN A 270 8.71 16.16 -9.48
N LEU A 271 7.87 15.99 -8.48
CA LEU A 271 6.42 16.16 -8.60
C LEU A 271 5.93 17.51 -8.03
N GLY A 272 6.83 18.37 -7.55
CA GLY A 272 6.48 19.67 -6.96
C GLY A 272 5.66 19.56 -5.67
N ILE A 273 5.81 18.47 -4.91
CA ILE A 273 5.06 18.20 -3.69
C ILE A 273 5.85 18.67 -2.47
N PRO A 274 5.27 19.48 -1.56
CA PRO A 274 5.91 19.87 -0.31
C PRO A 274 6.13 18.65 0.60
N THR A 275 7.18 18.72 1.44
CA THR A 275 7.59 17.62 2.31
C THR A 275 7.39 17.92 3.78
N VAL A 276 7.17 16.87 4.58
CA VAL A 276 7.20 16.87 6.04
C VAL A 276 8.10 15.72 6.48
N ASP A 277 9.07 15.99 7.33
CA ASP A 277 10.04 15.01 7.78
C ASP A 277 9.61 14.35 9.10
N LEU A 278 9.78 13.04 9.18
CA LEU A 278 9.61 12.28 10.42
C LEU A 278 10.89 11.46 10.72
N PRO A 279 11.41 11.50 11.95
CA PRO A 279 12.59 10.74 12.37
C PRO A 279 12.24 9.27 12.63
N ASN A 280 11.76 8.60 11.60
CA ASN A 280 11.28 7.21 11.66
C ASN A 280 11.84 6.40 10.50
N ASP A 281 11.80 5.07 10.67
CA ASP A 281 12.10 4.07 9.66
C ASP A 281 10.87 3.82 8.76
N HIS A 282 11.04 2.99 7.73
CA HIS A 282 10.03 2.63 6.72
C HIS A 282 8.63 2.27 7.28
N PRO A 283 8.48 1.52 8.40
CA PRO A 283 7.17 1.20 8.96
C PRO A 283 6.57 2.34 9.81
N VAL A 284 6.78 3.59 9.42
CA VAL A 284 6.32 4.80 10.12
C VAL A 284 4.82 4.80 10.43
N VAL A 285 4.00 4.17 9.59
CA VAL A 285 2.55 4.03 9.80
C VAL A 285 2.20 3.25 11.07
N ILE A 286 3.14 2.44 11.57
CA ILE A 286 3.01 1.67 12.82
C ILE A 286 3.80 2.33 13.95
N GLN A 287 4.93 2.97 13.64
CA GLN A 287 5.82 3.57 14.64
C GLN A 287 5.33 4.93 15.13
N ALA A 288 4.69 5.72 14.26
CA ALA A 288 4.26 7.08 14.56
C ALA A 288 2.84 7.39 14.04
N PRO A 289 1.83 6.54 14.33
CA PRO A 289 0.48 6.68 13.77
C PRO A 289 -0.19 8.00 14.16
N ALA A 290 -0.01 8.47 15.39
CA ALA A 290 -0.58 9.73 15.87
C ALA A 290 0.05 10.96 15.17
N ALA A 291 1.36 10.92 14.88
CA ALA A 291 2.02 11.99 14.13
C ALA A 291 1.53 12.02 12.69
N LEU A 292 1.36 10.85 12.05
CA LEU A 292 0.82 10.76 10.70
C LEU A 292 -0.63 11.23 10.63
N ALA A 293 -1.49 10.84 11.59
CA ALA A 293 -2.87 11.30 11.64
C ALA A 293 -2.92 12.83 11.69
N ARG A 294 -2.12 13.46 12.55
CA ARG A 294 -2.03 14.91 12.67
C ARG A 294 -1.56 15.58 11.36
N ILE A 295 -0.51 15.07 10.72
CA ILE A 295 -0.03 15.60 9.43
C ILE A 295 -1.14 15.52 8.37
N ILE A 296 -1.85 14.40 8.28
CA ILE A 296 -2.95 14.23 7.33
C ILE A 296 -4.10 15.21 7.64
N GLU A 297 -4.44 15.38 8.91
CA GLU A 297 -5.50 16.29 9.35
C GLU A 297 -5.15 17.75 9.07
N GLU A 298 -3.95 18.19 9.42
CA GLU A 298 -3.45 19.55 9.17
C GLU A 298 -3.43 19.85 7.67
N ALA A 299 -2.85 18.98 6.86
CA ALA A 299 -2.82 19.13 5.41
C ALA A 299 -4.22 19.19 4.80
N SER A 300 -5.09 18.24 5.16
CA SER A 300 -6.44 18.14 4.60
C SER A 300 -7.38 19.29 5.03
N SER A 301 -7.17 19.92 6.18
CA SER A 301 -7.93 21.08 6.62
C SER A 301 -7.71 22.29 5.70
N VAL A 302 -6.46 22.51 5.29
CA VAL A 302 -6.12 23.59 4.33
C VAL A 302 -6.69 23.31 2.94
N TRP A 303 -6.69 22.06 2.50
CA TRP A 303 -7.21 21.68 1.18
C TRP A 303 -8.72 21.82 1.05
N SER A 304 -9.44 21.68 2.15
CA SER A 304 -10.91 21.83 2.21
C SER A 304 -11.37 23.28 2.00
N LEU A 305 -10.53 24.25 2.36
CA LEU A 305 -10.87 25.67 2.30
C LEU A 305 -10.74 26.28 0.89
N ASN A 306 -10.07 25.62 -0.05
CA ASN A 306 -9.59 26.25 -1.30
C ASN A 306 -10.37 25.92 -2.58
N ARG A 307 -11.61 25.37 -2.55
CA ARG A 307 -12.40 25.19 -3.79
C ARG A 307 -13.91 25.36 -3.62
N PRO A 308 -14.58 26.06 -4.57
CA PRO A 308 -16.03 26.13 -4.61
C PRO A 308 -16.63 24.76 -4.99
N ILE A 309 -17.69 24.39 -4.29
CA ILE A 309 -18.47 23.18 -4.52
C ILE A 309 -19.11 23.25 -5.92
N ARG A 310 -18.59 22.52 -6.90
CA ARG A 310 -19.29 22.22 -8.14
C ARG A 310 -19.90 20.82 -8.05
N ILE A 311 -21.15 20.74 -7.65
CA ILE A 311 -21.94 19.52 -7.71
C ILE A 311 -22.31 19.29 -9.20
N ARG A 312 -21.60 18.38 -9.87
CA ARG A 312 -22.08 17.72 -11.09
C ARG A 312 -22.41 16.27 -10.77
N ARG A 313 -23.67 16.00 -10.46
CA ARG A 313 -24.23 14.65 -10.52
C ARG A 313 -24.23 14.21 -11.98
N ARG A 314 -23.35 13.28 -12.35
CA ARG A 314 -23.51 12.46 -13.55
C ARG A 314 -23.57 11.00 -13.10
N MET A 315 -24.79 10.45 -13.10
CA MET A 315 -25.04 9.04 -12.87
C MET A 315 -24.35 8.24 -13.98
N LEU A 316 -23.43 7.34 -13.63
CA LEU A 316 -23.02 6.25 -14.49
C LEU A 316 -24.23 5.30 -14.63
N ARG A 317 -24.86 5.31 -15.79
CA ARG A 317 -25.85 4.28 -16.15
C ARG A 317 -25.10 3.01 -16.49
N PRO A 318 -25.50 1.82 -15.98
CA PRO A 318 -24.96 0.56 -16.47
C PRO A 318 -25.42 0.37 -17.93
N ASN A 319 -24.46 0.08 -18.81
CA ASN A 319 -24.74 -0.32 -20.18
C ASN A 319 -25.49 -1.65 -20.17
N GLY A 320 -26.64 -1.70 -20.80
CA GLY A 320 -27.25 -2.94 -21.21
C GLY A 320 -28.72 -3.09 -20.83
N ALA A 321 -29.64 -2.44 -21.54
CA ALA A 321 -30.96 -2.96 -21.85
C ALA A 321 -31.64 -2.02 -22.85
N ASP A 322 -31.38 -2.22 -24.12
CA ASP A 322 -32.33 -1.91 -25.18
C ASP A 322 -32.09 -2.92 -26.33
N GLN A 323 -32.83 -4.01 -26.27
CA GLN A 323 -33.24 -4.78 -27.44
C GLN A 323 -34.73 -4.91 -27.35
N ASN A 324 -35.38 -4.33 -28.36
CA ASN A 324 -36.57 -4.81 -29.05
C ASN A 324 -37.86 -4.03 -28.89
N PRO A 325 -38.70 -4.14 -29.92
CA PRO A 325 -38.48 -4.53 -31.34
C PRO A 325 -38.61 -3.34 -32.28
#